data_4e13f1ee14e74c885aa381242ecd8d6d
#
_entry.id   4e13f1ee14e74c885aa381242ecd8d6d
#
_cell.length_a   1.000
_cell.length_b   1.000
_cell.length_c   1.000
_cell.angle_alpha   90.00
_cell.angle_beta   90.00
_cell.angle_gamma   90.00
#
_symmetry.space_group_name_H-M   'P 1'
#
loop_
_entity.id
_entity.type
_entity.pdbx_description
1 polymer ?
#
loop_
_entity_poly.entity_id
_entity_poly.type
_entity_poly.pdbx_seq_one_letter_code
_entity_poly.pdbx_strand_id
1 'polypeptide(L)'
;MSVEMIFTIALFVILVCGYFYAVGKVWRGESEFDRDNPAAFWPFSVPLWRGGGRALPVQGASTLVLLGAGITSDLIGADSRYYDLVMTIGVLGILGTFFLAFPIMYYNRPKLLVPPMWRDDPGAVEEWRAARSRR
;
A
#
# COMPACT_ATOMS: atom_id res chain seq x y z
N MET A 1 30.51 -7.07 -5.21
CA MET A 1 29.07 -6.83 -5.47
C MET A 1 28.81 -7.14 -6.93
N SER A 2 27.86 -8.03 -7.25
CA SER A 2 27.57 -8.38 -8.64
C SER A 2 26.82 -7.24 -9.35
N VAL A 3 26.89 -7.24 -10.69
CA VAL A 3 26.15 -6.26 -11.52
C VAL A 3 24.65 -6.36 -11.28
N GLU A 4 24.13 -7.58 -11.09
CA GLU A 4 22.73 -7.84 -10.77
C GLU A 4 22.30 -7.19 -9.45
N MET A 5 23.14 -7.28 -8.43
CA MET A 5 22.88 -6.66 -7.13
C MET A 5 22.83 -5.13 -7.22
N ILE A 6 23.76 -4.52 -7.98
CA ILE A 6 23.74 -3.07 -8.23
C ILE A 6 22.44 -2.66 -8.89
N PHE A 7 22.01 -3.41 -9.92
CA PHE A 7 20.77 -3.14 -10.63
C PHE A 7 19.56 -3.27 -9.71
N THR A 8 19.50 -4.31 -8.88
CA THR A 8 18.39 -4.54 -7.92
C THR A 8 18.30 -3.40 -6.91
N ILE A 9 19.42 -2.95 -6.36
CA ILE A 9 19.44 -1.82 -5.41
C ILE A 9 19.01 -0.53 -6.11
N ALA A 10 19.50 -0.26 -7.33
CA ALA A 10 19.12 0.92 -8.08
C ALA A 10 17.62 0.94 -8.38
N LEU A 11 17.05 -0.19 -8.81
CA LEU A 11 15.63 -0.35 -9.03
C LEU A 11 14.82 -0.11 -7.74
N PHE A 12 15.27 -0.66 -6.62
CA PHE A 12 14.63 -0.45 -5.33
C PHE A 12 14.61 1.03 -4.92
N VAL A 13 15.74 1.73 -5.08
CA VAL A 13 15.80 3.18 -4.81
C VAL A 13 14.82 3.95 -5.68
N ILE A 14 14.72 3.63 -6.98
CA ILE A 14 13.75 4.25 -7.89
C ILE A 14 12.32 4.00 -7.42
N LEU A 15 12.00 2.77 -7.01
CA LEU A 15 10.67 2.41 -6.50
C LEU A 15 10.34 3.17 -5.20
N VAL A 16 11.30 3.29 -4.27
CA VAL A 16 11.14 4.06 -3.03
C VAL A 16 10.87 5.54 -3.35
N CYS A 17 11.69 6.15 -4.19
CA CYS A 17 11.50 7.54 -4.59
C CYS A 17 10.17 7.77 -5.30
N GLY A 18 9.81 6.89 -6.23
CA GLY A 18 8.53 6.93 -6.95
C GLY A 18 7.32 6.79 -6.01
N TYR A 19 7.42 5.87 -5.05
CA TYR A 19 6.40 5.69 -4.02
C TYR A 19 6.20 6.96 -3.18
N PHE A 20 7.27 7.52 -2.61
CA PHE A 20 7.15 8.74 -1.79
C PHE A 20 6.65 9.93 -2.60
N TYR A 21 7.05 10.05 -3.87
CA TYR A 21 6.53 11.06 -4.79
C TYR A 21 5.01 10.89 -5.01
N ALA A 22 4.57 9.66 -5.32
CA ALA A 22 3.15 9.35 -5.56
C ALA A 22 2.30 9.57 -4.31
N VAL A 23 2.75 9.08 -3.14
CA VAL A 23 2.07 9.29 -1.86
C VAL A 23 2.00 10.78 -1.53
N GLY A 24 3.08 11.53 -1.77
CA GLY A 24 3.11 12.97 -1.57
C GLY A 24 2.06 13.71 -2.42
N LYS A 25 1.89 13.33 -3.70
CA LYS A 25 0.83 13.87 -4.58
C LYS A 25 -0.57 13.56 -4.05
N VAL A 26 -0.81 12.30 -3.68
CA VAL A 26 -2.10 11.88 -3.10
C VAL A 26 -2.40 12.64 -1.81
N TRP A 27 -1.37 12.82 -0.94
CA TRP A 27 -1.55 13.55 0.33
C TRP A 27 -1.84 15.03 0.14
N ARG A 28 -1.31 15.65 -0.91
CA ARG A 28 -1.60 17.05 -1.27
C ARG A 28 -2.90 17.24 -2.06
N GLY A 29 -3.58 16.14 -2.41
CA GLY A 29 -4.78 16.22 -3.26
C GLY A 29 -4.50 16.51 -4.74
N GLU A 30 -3.25 16.35 -5.18
CA GLU A 30 -2.82 16.58 -6.56
C GLU A 30 -2.95 15.32 -7.45
N SER A 31 -3.53 14.26 -6.90
CA SER A 31 -3.67 13.00 -7.63
C SER A 31 -4.83 13.06 -8.61
N GLU A 32 -4.56 12.69 -9.86
CA GLU A 32 -5.57 12.48 -10.91
C GLU A 32 -6.34 11.16 -10.75
N PHE A 33 -6.23 10.52 -9.57
CA PHE A 33 -6.93 9.28 -9.30
C PHE A 33 -8.45 9.51 -9.37
N ASP A 34 -9.06 9.00 -10.43
CA ASP A 34 -10.51 9.11 -10.63
C ASP A 34 -11.25 8.26 -9.61
N ARG A 35 -11.90 8.92 -8.67
CA ARG A 35 -12.64 8.31 -7.57
C ARG A 35 -13.87 7.54 -8.03
N ASP A 36 -14.45 7.95 -9.13
CA ASP A 36 -15.77 7.52 -9.57
C ASP A 36 -15.72 6.59 -10.78
N ASN A 37 -14.59 6.56 -11.47
CA ASN A 37 -14.40 5.75 -12.66
C ASN A 37 -13.27 4.73 -12.48
N PRO A 38 -13.59 3.50 -12.04
CA PRO A 38 -12.58 2.45 -11.93
C PRO A 38 -11.99 2.13 -13.29
N ALA A 39 -10.68 1.87 -13.34
CA ALA A 39 -10.04 1.41 -14.56
C ALA A 39 -10.77 0.16 -15.10
N ALA A 40 -10.88 0.05 -16.43
CA ALA A 40 -11.66 -1.00 -17.10
C ALA A 40 -11.27 -2.44 -16.70
N PHE A 41 -10.04 -2.62 -16.22
CA PHE A 41 -9.52 -3.91 -15.72
C PHE A 41 -9.79 -4.15 -14.24
N TRP A 42 -10.42 -3.21 -13.50
CA TRP A 42 -10.67 -3.37 -12.08
C TRP A 42 -11.90 -4.25 -11.84
N PRO A 43 -11.75 -5.46 -11.28
CA PRO A 43 -12.83 -6.44 -11.19
C PRO A 43 -13.81 -6.19 -10.03
N PHE A 44 -13.61 -5.14 -9.24
CA PHE A 44 -14.37 -4.90 -8.02
C PHE A 44 -15.34 -3.73 -8.18
N SER A 45 -16.30 -3.65 -7.27
CA SER A 45 -17.28 -2.56 -7.22
C SER A 45 -16.63 -1.19 -6.95
N VAL A 46 -17.29 -0.10 -7.34
CA VAL A 46 -16.83 1.28 -7.10
C VAL A 46 -16.45 1.56 -5.64
N PRO A 47 -17.22 1.12 -4.62
CA PRO A 47 -16.83 1.31 -3.23
C PRO A 47 -15.49 0.64 -2.86
N LEU A 48 -15.22 -0.54 -3.42
CA LEU A 48 -13.92 -1.22 -3.22
C LEU A 48 -12.79 -0.54 -3.97
N TRP A 49 -13.05 0.01 -5.16
CA TRP A 49 -12.08 0.80 -5.89
C TRP A 49 -11.63 2.03 -5.08
N ARG A 50 -12.59 2.80 -4.55
CA ARG A 50 -12.30 3.93 -3.67
C ARG A 50 -11.57 3.50 -2.40
N GLY A 51 -11.98 2.36 -1.82
CA GLY A 51 -11.32 1.75 -0.66
C GLY A 51 -9.86 1.39 -0.95
N GLY A 52 -9.59 0.79 -2.11
CA GLY A 52 -8.24 0.46 -2.58
C GLY A 52 -7.36 1.71 -2.70
N GLY A 53 -7.89 2.79 -3.30
CA GLY A 53 -7.19 4.08 -3.40
C GLY A 53 -6.80 4.66 -2.03
N ARG A 54 -7.68 4.56 -1.03
CA ARG A 54 -7.39 4.97 0.36
C ARG A 54 -6.27 4.15 1.01
N ALA A 55 -6.20 2.86 0.70
CA ALA A 55 -5.23 1.94 1.27
C ALA A 55 -3.88 1.93 0.52
N LEU A 56 -3.81 2.50 -0.69
CA LEU A 56 -2.60 2.51 -1.51
C LEU A 56 -1.33 2.95 -0.77
N PRO A 57 -1.33 4.03 0.04
CA PRO A 57 -0.15 4.43 0.78
C PRO A 57 0.34 3.34 1.74
N VAL A 58 -0.56 2.66 2.44
CA VAL A 58 -0.22 1.60 3.39
C VAL A 58 0.25 0.34 2.65
N GLN A 59 -0.42 -0.05 1.58
CA GLN A 59 -0.02 -1.20 0.74
C GLN A 59 1.32 -0.99 0.06
N GLY A 60 1.57 0.20 -0.47
CA GLY A 60 2.86 0.54 -1.06
C GLY A 60 4.00 0.48 -0.03
N ALA A 61 3.77 0.98 1.19
CA ALA A 61 4.73 0.87 2.27
C ALA A 61 5.07 -0.59 2.59
N SER A 62 4.07 -1.48 2.67
CA SER A 62 4.31 -2.90 2.93
C SER A 62 5.13 -3.59 1.85
N THR A 63 4.86 -3.25 0.59
CA THR A 63 5.63 -3.77 -0.54
C THR A 63 7.09 -3.35 -0.45
N LEU A 64 7.35 -2.08 -0.11
CA LEU A 64 8.71 -1.59 0.08
C LEU A 64 9.44 -2.25 1.25
N VAL A 65 8.74 -2.50 2.37
CA VAL A 65 9.31 -3.23 3.52
C VAL A 65 9.70 -4.64 3.12
N LEU A 66 8.85 -5.37 2.39
CA LEU A 66 9.14 -6.72 1.92
C LEU A 66 10.32 -6.74 0.95
N LEU A 67 10.33 -5.87 -0.04
CA LEU A 67 11.43 -5.76 -1.01
C LEU A 67 12.75 -5.38 -0.31
N GLY A 68 12.70 -4.43 0.62
CA GLY A 68 13.86 -4.04 1.42
C GLY A 68 14.38 -5.18 2.28
N ALA A 69 13.50 -5.97 2.90
CA ALA A 69 13.90 -7.15 3.66
C ALA A 69 14.55 -8.21 2.75
N GLY A 70 13.99 -8.46 1.56
CA GLY A 70 14.58 -9.36 0.56
C GLY A 70 15.98 -8.96 0.15
N ILE A 71 16.18 -7.71 -0.25
CA ILE A 71 17.48 -7.18 -0.65
C ILE A 71 18.49 -7.26 0.52
N THR A 72 18.04 -6.91 1.74
CA THR A 72 18.90 -6.96 2.92
C THR A 72 19.30 -8.40 3.23
N SER A 73 18.39 -9.38 3.13
CA SER A 73 18.72 -10.79 3.35
C SER A 73 19.71 -11.32 2.32
N ASP A 74 19.61 -10.91 1.05
CA ASP A 74 20.59 -11.27 0.02
C ASP A 74 21.96 -10.68 0.30
N LEU A 75 22.02 -9.46 0.84
CA LEU A 75 23.29 -8.79 1.21
C LEU A 75 23.98 -9.44 2.39
N ILE A 76 23.23 -9.85 3.42
CA ILE A 76 23.81 -10.45 4.63
C ILE A 76 24.12 -11.95 4.46
N GLY A 77 23.50 -12.62 3.47
CA GLY A 77 23.63 -14.04 3.19
C GLY A 77 22.80 -14.93 4.13
N ALA A 78 22.43 -16.11 3.62
CA ALA A 78 21.58 -17.06 4.34
C ALA A 78 22.21 -17.65 5.62
N ASP A 79 23.55 -17.69 5.70
CA ASP A 79 24.29 -18.19 6.87
C ASP A 79 24.40 -17.16 8.02
N SER A 80 23.93 -15.94 7.78
CA SER A 80 23.96 -14.89 8.80
C SER A 80 22.93 -15.14 9.89
N ARG A 81 23.33 -15.00 11.17
CA ARG A 81 22.41 -15.05 12.32
C ARG A 81 21.29 -14.01 12.26
N TYR A 82 21.41 -13.00 11.42
CA TYR A 82 20.42 -11.94 11.26
C TYR A 82 19.44 -12.21 10.11
N TYR A 83 19.68 -13.24 9.28
CA TYR A 83 18.84 -13.56 8.14
C TYR A 83 17.38 -13.79 8.55
N ASP A 84 17.15 -14.68 9.52
CA ASP A 84 15.80 -14.99 10.00
C ASP A 84 15.10 -13.77 10.63
N LEU A 85 15.86 -12.92 11.33
CA LEU A 85 15.32 -11.70 11.93
C LEU A 85 14.84 -10.72 10.83
N VAL A 86 15.65 -10.49 9.80
CA VAL A 86 15.31 -9.57 8.70
C VAL A 86 14.08 -10.09 7.93
N MET A 87 14.06 -11.39 7.61
CA MET A 87 12.92 -12.02 6.94
C MET A 87 11.66 -11.96 7.79
N THR A 88 11.77 -12.23 9.10
CA THR A 88 10.65 -12.13 10.04
C THR A 88 10.08 -10.70 10.07
N ILE A 89 10.93 -9.68 10.14
CA ILE A 89 10.50 -8.28 10.10
C ILE A 89 9.77 -7.97 8.77
N GLY A 90 10.31 -8.46 7.64
CA GLY A 90 9.66 -8.29 6.33
C GLY A 90 8.26 -8.90 6.28
N VAL A 91 8.13 -10.15 6.74
CA VAL A 91 6.84 -10.87 6.78
C VAL A 91 5.86 -10.22 7.75
N LEU A 92 6.29 -9.88 8.96
CA LEU A 92 5.43 -9.19 9.94
C LEU A 92 5.03 -7.80 9.45
N GLY A 93 5.93 -7.10 8.75
CA GLY A 93 5.62 -5.82 8.11
C GLY A 93 4.50 -5.93 7.09
N ILE A 94 4.56 -6.89 6.18
CA ILE A 94 3.50 -7.08 5.17
C ILE A 94 2.18 -7.51 5.81
N LEU A 95 2.21 -8.42 6.78
CA LEU A 95 1.01 -8.85 7.49
C LEU A 95 0.39 -7.69 8.27
N GLY A 96 1.18 -6.91 9.02
CA GLY A 96 0.71 -5.76 9.78
C GLY A 96 0.06 -4.70 8.90
N THR A 97 0.67 -4.38 7.77
CA THR A 97 0.11 -3.41 6.82
C THR A 97 -1.12 -3.94 6.08
N PHE A 98 -1.20 -5.24 5.81
CA PHE A 98 -2.40 -5.87 5.29
C PHE A 98 -3.57 -5.73 6.26
N PHE A 99 -3.34 -6.01 7.56
CA PHE A 99 -4.36 -5.79 8.59
C PHE A 99 -4.76 -4.33 8.74
N LEU A 100 -3.85 -3.38 8.52
CA LEU A 100 -4.18 -1.95 8.51
C LEU A 100 -4.92 -1.51 7.23
N ALA A 101 -4.58 -2.07 6.08
CA ALA A 101 -5.23 -1.74 4.81
C ALA A 101 -6.71 -2.14 4.81
N PHE A 102 -7.04 -3.27 5.46
CA PHE A 102 -8.41 -3.77 5.51
C PHE A 102 -9.40 -2.77 6.17
N PRO A 103 -9.18 -2.30 7.41
CA PRO A 103 -10.08 -1.30 8.00
C PRO A 103 -10.08 0.03 7.26
N ILE A 104 -8.98 0.43 6.61
CA ILE A 104 -8.94 1.63 5.77
C ILE A 104 -9.87 1.44 4.56
N MET A 105 -9.78 0.31 3.87
CA MET A 105 -10.56 0.02 2.67
C MET A 105 -12.06 -0.07 2.98
N TYR A 106 -12.43 -0.82 4.01
CA TYR A 106 -13.83 -1.13 4.31
C TYR A 106 -14.54 -0.09 5.19
N TYR A 107 -13.81 0.50 6.15
CA TYR A 107 -14.39 1.38 7.17
C TYR A 107 -13.86 2.80 7.14
N ASN A 108 -12.91 3.10 6.23
CA ASN A 108 -12.21 4.39 6.16
C ASN A 108 -11.57 4.79 7.51
N ARG A 109 -10.94 3.83 8.21
CA ARG A 109 -10.30 4.01 9.52
C ARG A 109 -8.98 3.24 9.60
N PRO A 110 -7.97 3.70 10.35
CA PRO A 110 -7.94 4.97 11.08
C PRO A 110 -7.76 6.18 10.15
N LYS A 111 -8.41 7.29 10.43
CA LYS A 111 -8.39 8.51 9.59
C LYS A 111 -6.99 9.11 9.39
N LEU A 112 -6.07 8.85 10.31
CA LEU A 112 -4.68 9.32 10.22
C LEU A 112 -3.94 8.74 8.99
N LEU A 113 -4.23 7.49 8.64
CA LEU A 113 -3.59 6.77 7.53
C LEU A 113 -4.34 6.95 6.20
N VAL A 114 -5.49 7.62 6.24
CA VAL A 114 -6.27 7.94 5.04
C VAL A 114 -5.82 9.30 4.50
N PRO A 115 -5.54 9.42 3.19
CA PRO A 115 -5.24 10.70 2.57
C PRO A 115 -6.32 11.74 2.87
N PRO A 116 -5.95 13.01 3.13
CA PRO A 116 -6.88 14.06 3.58
C PRO A 116 -8.13 14.19 2.70
N MET A 117 -7.97 14.07 1.39
CA MET A 117 -9.06 14.20 0.42
C MET A 117 -10.17 13.13 0.53
N TRP A 118 -9.91 12.01 1.23
CA TRP A 118 -10.85 10.91 1.39
C TRP A 118 -11.30 10.67 2.84
N ARG A 119 -10.85 11.50 3.77
CA ARG A 119 -11.16 11.30 5.20
C ARG A 119 -12.64 11.40 5.52
N ASP A 120 -13.37 12.24 4.79
CA ASP A 120 -14.80 12.48 5.01
C ASP A 120 -15.69 11.53 4.21
N ASP A 121 -15.10 10.72 3.31
CA ASP A 121 -15.85 9.75 2.55
C ASP A 121 -16.34 8.59 3.45
N PRO A 122 -17.51 8.01 3.16
CA PRO A 122 -17.97 6.79 3.80
C PRO A 122 -17.06 5.60 3.44
N GLY A 123 -16.94 4.62 4.34
CA GLY A 123 -16.28 3.36 4.01
C GLY A 123 -17.12 2.52 3.04
N ALA A 124 -16.49 1.53 2.38
CA ALA A 124 -17.20 0.66 1.44
C ALA A 124 -18.42 -0.03 2.06
N VAL A 125 -18.34 -0.41 3.34
CA VAL A 125 -19.47 -1.03 4.07
C VAL A 125 -20.62 -0.05 4.26
N GLU A 126 -20.35 1.21 4.55
CA GLU A 126 -21.37 2.25 4.71
C GLU A 126 -22.06 2.56 3.37
N GLU A 127 -21.29 2.65 2.29
CA GLU A 127 -21.83 2.84 0.93
C GLU A 127 -22.76 1.68 0.52
N TRP A 128 -22.37 0.43 0.81
CA TRP A 128 -23.22 -0.73 0.53
C TRP A 128 -24.51 -0.76 1.37
N ARG A 129 -24.45 -0.35 2.64
CA ARG A 129 -25.64 -0.24 3.49
C ARG A 129 -26.60 0.82 2.96
N ALA A 130 -26.07 2.00 2.61
CA ALA A 130 -26.87 3.07 2.02
C ALA A 130 -27.50 2.68 0.67
N ALA A 131 -26.79 1.92 -0.15
CA ALA A 131 -27.34 1.41 -1.42
C ALA A 131 -28.48 0.40 -1.22
N ARG A 132 -28.41 -0.42 -0.15
CA ARG A 132 -29.48 -1.39 0.19
C ARG A 132 -30.75 -0.72 0.74
N SER A 133 -30.60 0.35 1.52
CA SER A 133 -31.75 1.05 2.11
C SER A 133 -32.56 1.87 1.11
N ARG A 134 -32.04 2.08 -0.10
CA ARG A 134 -32.69 2.79 -1.19
C ARG A 134 -33.48 1.89 -2.15
N ARG A 135 -33.40 0.57 -1.97
CA ARG A 135 -34.16 -0.43 -2.73
C ARG A 135 -35.36 -0.93 -1.97
#